data_c63c97bb995d7b8c39bdae9e68e6b350
#
_entry.id   c63c97bb995d7b8c39bdae9e68e6b350
#
_cell.length_a   1.000
_cell.length_b   1.000
_cell.length_c   1.000
_cell.angle_alpha   90.00
_cell.angle_beta   90.00
_cell.angle_gamma   90.00
#
_symmetry.space_group_name_H-M   'P 1'
#
loop_
_entity.id
_entity.type
_entity.pdbx_description
1 polymer ?
#
loop_
_entity_poly.entity_id
_entity_poly.type
_entity_poly.pdbx_seq_one_letter_code
_entity_poly.pdbx_strand_id
1 'polypeptide(L)'
;NKVILFNHNNADDIGICKSYCYWLSNFTNCSVILYDYIGYGLSYKGTLNEYNLLKSADTVYYFTIEKLNINPNNLIIMGKSLGTVPAIYLSNYINNGLILISPMLSGIQIYYDIPFLDNVCFPNNYRIKDAKNKIAIIHGTVDKLINIRHTYELIKIIKIYCPNNYYKPLIVKAGHNNIEMNNTNLFINYINNFIG
;
A
#
# COMPACT_ATOMS: atom_id res chain seq x y z
N ASN A 1 7.39 -7.60 18.51
CA ASN A 1 6.71 -6.38 18.06
C ASN A 1 6.49 -6.45 16.56
N LYS A 2 5.33 -5.95 16.08
CA LYS A 2 5.02 -5.86 14.66
C LYS A 2 5.74 -4.67 14.01
N VAL A 3 6.02 -4.81 12.72
CA VAL A 3 6.72 -3.80 11.91
C VAL A 3 5.90 -3.51 10.67
N ILE A 4 5.70 -2.24 10.35
CA ILE A 4 5.06 -1.79 9.12
C ILE A 4 6.14 -1.36 8.14
N LEU A 5 6.22 -1.99 6.97
CA LEU A 5 6.98 -1.51 5.82
C LEU A 5 6.06 -0.60 5.01
N PHE A 6 6.30 0.71 5.11
CA PHE A 6 5.45 1.72 4.50
C PHE A 6 5.98 2.16 3.14
N ASN A 7 5.14 2.04 2.13
CA ASN A 7 5.37 2.46 0.75
C ASN A 7 4.60 3.77 0.51
N HIS A 8 5.34 4.88 0.32
CA HIS A 8 4.78 6.22 0.25
C HIS A 8 4.11 6.53 -1.11
N ASN A 9 3.34 7.61 -1.17
CA ASN A 9 2.66 8.07 -2.39
C ASN A 9 3.62 8.78 -3.37
N ASN A 10 3.08 9.16 -4.54
CA ASN A 10 3.88 9.78 -5.62
C ASN A 10 4.45 11.17 -5.29
N ALA A 11 3.83 11.91 -4.39
CA ALA A 11 4.23 13.28 -4.06
C ALA A 11 5.15 13.38 -2.83
N ASP A 12 5.45 12.25 -2.19
CA ASP A 12 6.16 12.19 -0.93
C ASP A 12 7.58 11.61 -1.09
N ASP A 13 8.37 11.82 -0.05
CA ASP A 13 9.66 11.20 0.24
C ASP A 13 9.78 10.95 1.76
N ILE A 14 10.91 10.44 2.21
CA ILE A 14 11.17 10.23 3.65
C ILE A 14 10.99 11.52 4.44
N GLY A 15 11.43 12.67 3.91
CA GLY A 15 11.34 13.96 4.59
C GLY A 15 9.90 14.37 4.88
N ILE A 16 9.01 14.17 3.90
CA ILE A 16 7.58 14.50 4.00
C ILE A 16 6.85 13.46 4.86
N CYS A 17 7.10 12.16 4.62
CA CYS A 17 6.40 11.07 5.29
C CYS A 17 6.81 10.85 6.75
N LYS A 18 7.96 11.36 7.19
CA LYS A 18 8.50 11.11 8.54
C LYS A 18 7.48 11.36 9.66
N SER A 19 6.81 12.51 9.62
CA SER A 19 5.82 12.88 10.66
C SER A 19 4.62 11.95 10.65
N TYR A 20 4.15 11.56 9.47
CA TYR A 20 3.06 10.59 9.31
C TYR A 20 3.46 9.21 9.85
N CYS A 21 4.64 8.72 9.52
CA CYS A 21 5.13 7.43 10.01
C CYS A 21 5.33 7.41 11.53
N TYR A 22 5.81 8.52 12.12
CA TYR A 22 5.91 8.67 13.56
C TYR A 22 4.53 8.64 14.24
N TRP A 23 3.56 9.37 13.68
CA TRP A 23 2.17 9.34 14.13
C TRP A 23 1.60 7.92 14.05
N LEU A 24 1.76 7.23 12.90
CA LEU A 24 1.29 5.87 12.69
C LEU A 24 1.90 4.90 13.72
N SER A 25 3.21 4.99 13.95
CA SER A 25 3.93 4.16 14.93
C SER A 25 3.35 4.32 16.33
N ASN A 26 3.10 5.55 16.78
CA ASN A 26 2.56 5.82 18.12
C ASN A 26 1.15 5.26 18.31
N PHE A 27 0.29 5.34 17.28
CA PHE A 27 -1.10 4.90 17.39
C PHE A 27 -1.30 3.40 17.16
N THR A 28 -0.38 2.74 16.45
CA THR A 28 -0.45 1.30 16.17
C THR A 28 0.46 0.46 17.07
N ASN A 29 1.34 1.10 17.83
CA ASN A 29 2.40 0.44 18.61
C ASN A 29 3.29 -0.48 17.73
N CYS A 30 3.45 -0.13 16.46
CA CYS A 30 4.31 -0.81 15.49
C CYS A 30 5.53 0.04 15.18
N SER A 31 6.68 -0.58 14.98
CA SER A 31 7.80 0.10 14.32
C SER A 31 7.45 0.33 12.84
N VAL A 32 7.89 1.46 12.27
CA VAL A 32 7.63 1.77 10.86
C VAL A 32 8.96 1.91 10.12
N ILE A 33 9.11 1.16 9.04
CA ILE A 33 10.22 1.28 8.09
C ILE A 33 9.71 2.11 6.93
N LEU A 34 10.42 3.20 6.63
CA LEU A 34 10.16 4.14 5.54
C LEU A 34 11.39 4.23 4.68
N TYR A 35 11.22 4.33 3.36
CA TYR A 35 12.31 4.39 2.39
C TYR A 35 11.92 5.20 1.16
N ASP A 36 12.92 5.72 0.43
CA ASP A 36 12.72 6.38 -0.85
C ASP A 36 12.89 5.39 -2.01
N TYR A 37 11.99 5.48 -2.99
CA TYR A 37 12.17 4.76 -4.25
C TYR A 37 13.31 5.38 -5.07
N ILE A 38 13.91 4.60 -5.96
CA ILE A 38 14.83 5.14 -6.97
C ILE A 38 14.14 6.25 -7.75
N GLY A 39 14.72 7.45 -7.76
CA GLY A 39 14.14 8.65 -8.33
C GLY A 39 13.47 9.60 -7.35
N TYR A 40 13.39 9.24 -6.04
CA TYR A 40 12.78 10.07 -4.98
C TYR A 40 13.78 10.46 -3.92
N GLY A 41 13.52 11.59 -3.24
CA GLY A 41 14.25 12.07 -2.09
C GLY A 41 15.75 12.02 -2.27
N LEU A 42 16.47 11.36 -1.36
CA LEU A 42 17.93 11.17 -1.46
C LEU A 42 18.32 10.05 -2.45
N SER A 43 17.36 9.24 -2.91
CA SER A 43 17.56 8.23 -3.97
C SER A 43 17.32 8.79 -5.37
N TYR A 44 17.47 10.10 -5.57
CA TYR A 44 17.17 10.84 -6.81
C TYR A 44 17.99 10.41 -8.04
N LYS A 45 19.12 9.73 -7.85
CA LYS A 45 19.92 9.19 -8.95
C LYS A 45 19.25 7.97 -9.57
N GLY A 46 18.45 8.21 -10.59
CA GLY A 46 17.74 7.16 -11.32
C GLY A 46 16.41 7.64 -11.85
N THR A 47 15.86 6.92 -12.80
CA THR A 47 14.57 7.23 -13.42
C THR A 47 13.48 6.46 -12.69
N LEU A 48 12.40 7.14 -12.28
CA LEU A 48 11.22 6.45 -11.81
C LEU A 48 10.57 5.70 -12.98
N ASN A 49 10.51 4.41 -12.82
CA ASN A 49 9.75 3.49 -13.67
C ASN A 49 9.31 2.30 -12.83
N GLU A 50 8.45 1.46 -13.37
CA GLU A 50 7.90 0.33 -12.64
C GLU A 50 8.98 -0.64 -12.14
N TYR A 51 9.97 -0.94 -12.98
CA TYR A 51 11.10 -1.81 -12.61
C TYR A 51 11.87 -1.27 -11.40
N ASN A 52 12.25 0.01 -11.43
CA ASN A 52 12.99 0.64 -10.34
C ASN A 52 12.15 0.80 -9.06
N LEU A 53 10.84 1.02 -9.20
CA LEU A 53 9.92 1.05 -8.07
C LEU A 53 9.87 -0.32 -7.35
N LEU A 54 9.69 -1.40 -8.11
CA LEU A 54 9.64 -2.75 -7.56
C LEU A 54 11.00 -3.20 -7.02
N LYS A 55 12.10 -2.85 -7.71
CA LYS A 55 13.46 -3.13 -7.23
C LYS A 55 13.76 -2.43 -5.90
N SER A 56 13.29 -1.21 -5.71
CA SER A 56 13.42 -0.50 -4.42
C SER A 56 12.69 -1.26 -3.31
N ALA A 57 11.47 -1.74 -3.59
CA ALA A 57 10.68 -2.51 -2.65
C ALA A 57 11.35 -3.84 -2.28
N ASP A 58 11.85 -4.60 -3.27
CA ASP A 58 12.62 -5.84 -3.04
C ASP A 58 13.84 -5.57 -2.15
N THR A 59 14.62 -4.54 -2.49
CA THR A 59 15.84 -4.21 -1.75
C THR A 59 15.53 -3.96 -0.28
N VAL A 60 14.51 -3.17 0.02
CA VAL A 60 14.14 -2.85 1.40
C VAL A 60 13.48 -4.03 2.10
N TYR A 61 12.68 -4.83 1.40
CA TYR A 61 12.13 -6.06 1.95
C TYR A 61 13.23 -7.02 2.42
N TYR A 62 14.18 -7.35 1.55
CA TYR A 62 15.30 -8.24 1.92
C TYR A 62 16.20 -7.62 3.00
N PHE A 63 16.46 -6.33 2.94
CA PHE A 63 17.18 -5.64 4.03
C PHE A 63 16.43 -5.79 5.37
N THR A 64 15.12 -5.65 5.37
CA THR A 64 14.28 -5.81 6.57
C THR A 64 14.38 -7.22 7.15
N ILE A 65 14.33 -8.25 6.30
CA ILE A 65 14.38 -9.65 6.76
C ILE A 65 15.81 -10.05 7.13
N GLU A 66 16.79 -9.78 6.28
CA GLU A 66 18.14 -10.32 6.40
C GLU A 66 19.06 -9.48 7.29
N LYS A 67 18.95 -8.14 7.25
CA LYS A 67 19.84 -7.24 7.99
C LYS A 67 19.23 -6.74 9.29
N LEU A 68 17.93 -6.41 9.30
CA LEU A 68 17.23 -6.04 10.51
C LEU A 68 16.70 -7.27 11.28
N ASN A 69 16.80 -8.47 10.70
CA ASN A 69 16.39 -9.74 11.29
C ASN A 69 14.92 -9.74 11.75
N ILE A 70 14.04 -9.09 10.97
CA ILE A 70 12.61 -9.04 11.26
C ILE A 70 11.96 -10.31 10.73
N ASN A 71 11.23 -11.03 11.60
CA ASN A 71 10.47 -12.19 11.19
C ASN A 71 9.35 -11.77 10.21
N PRO A 72 9.24 -12.37 9.01
CA PRO A 72 8.18 -12.07 8.05
C PRO A 72 6.77 -12.10 8.65
N ASN A 73 6.49 -12.99 9.58
CA ASN A 73 5.20 -13.07 10.26
C ASN A 73 4.90 -11.87 11.18
N ASN A 74 5.86 -11.01 11.44
CA ASN A 74 5.69 -9.75 12.17
C ASN A 74 5.69 -8.53 11.23
N LEU A 75 5.93 -8.74 9.92
CA LEU A 75 6.01 -7.67 8.93
C LEU A 75 4.64 -7.45 8.28
N ILE A 76 4.18 -6.22 8.30
CA ILE A 76 2.96 -5.75 7.62
C ILE A 76 3.41 -4.87 6.47
N ILE A 77 2.89 -5.13 5.28
CA ILE A 77 3.16 -4.27 4.13
C ILE A 77 2.04 -3.25 4.01
N MET A 78 2.38 -1.98 3.97
CA MET A 78 1.41 -0.89 3.83
C MET A 78 1.77 0.01 2.66
N GLY A 79 0.78 0.37 1.84
CA GLY A 79 1.00 1.26 0.70
C GLY A 79 -0.11 2.29 0.55
N LYS A 80 0.27 3.52 0.15
CA LYS A 80 -0.67 4.61 -0.12
C LYS A 80 -0.53 5.09 -1.56
N SER A 81 -1.65 5.17 -2.29
CA SER A 81 -1.67 5.66 -3.68
C SER A 81 -0.66 4.90 -4.57
N LEU A 82 0.35 5.56 -5.16
CA LEU A 82 1.44 4.89 -5.89
C LEU A 82 2.08 3.76 -5.07
N GLY A 83 2.26 3.97 -3.78
CA GLY A 83 2.83 2.96 -2.87
C GLY A 83 2.04 1.66 -2.76
N THR A 84 0.78 1.63 -3.25
CA THR A 84 0.01 0.38 -3.32
C THR A 84 0.56 -0.58 -4.38
N VAL A 85 1.28 -0.08 -5.38
CA VAL A 85 1.94 -0.90 -6.42
C VAL A 85 3.02 -1.80 -5.82
N PRO A 86 4.07 -1.26 -5.19
CA PRO A 86 5.07 -2.08 -4.53
C PRO A 86 4.48 -2.88 -3.34
N ALA A 87 3.47 -2.36 -2.63
CA ALA A 87 2.84 -3.09 -1.55
C ALA A 87 2.12 -4.36 -2.04
N ILE A 88 1.35 -4.28 -3.11
CA ILE A 88 0.69 -5.44 -3.73
C ILE A 88 1.73 -6.43 -4.29
N TYR A 89 2.80 -5.94 -4.90
CA TYR A 89 3.89 -6.78 -5.37
C TYR A 89 4.52 -7.59 -4.22
N LEU A 90 4.84 -6.93 -3.09
CA LEU A 90 5.40 -7.59 -1.91
C LEU A 90 4.40 -8.52 -1.18
N SER A 91 3.10 -8.43 -1.46
CA SER A 91 2.11 -9.34 -0.87
C SER A 91 2.25 -10.79 -1.34
N ASN A 92 3.01 -11.03 -2.42
CA ASN A 92 3.39 -12.38 -2.88
C ASN A 92 4.46 -13.02 -1.99
N TYR A 93 5.14 -12.23 -1.15
CA TYR A 93 6.07 -12.72 -0.15
C TYR A 93 5.32 -13.05 1.16
N ILE A 94 5.95 -13.84 2.01
CA ILE A 94 5.37 -14.15 3.33
C ILE A 94 5.47 -12.88 4.20
N ASN A 95 4.33 -12.43 4.71
CA ASN A 95 4.22 -11.32 5.65
C ASN A 95 2.92 -11.46 6.49
N ASN A 96 2.73 -10.57 7.47
CA ASN A 96 1.58 -10.64 8.39
C ASN A 96 0.27 -10.11 7.77
N GLY A 97 0.35 -9.27 6.74
CA GLY A 97 -0.83 -8.67 6.09
C GLY A 97 -0.48 -7.51 5.17
N LEU A 98 -1.45 -7.14 4.34
CA LEU A 98 -1.36 -6.06 3.37
C LEU A 98 -2.40 -4.98 3.69
N ILE A 99 -1.98 -3.73 3.81
CA ILE A 99 -2.85 -2.56 4.01
C ILE A 99 -2.71 -1.63 2.80
N LEU A 100 -3.80 -1.34 2.12
CA LEU A 100 -3.86 -0.50 0.94
C LEU A 100 -4.72 0.75 1.21
N ILE A 101 -4.14 1.93 1.03
CA ILE A 101 -4.83 3.21 1.17
C ILE A 101 -4.97 3.85 -0.21
N SER A 102 -6.20 4.13 -0.64
CA SER A 102 -6.53 4.66 -1.96
C SER A 102 -5.81 3.90 -3.09
N PRO A 103 -6.01 2.56 -3.21
CA PRO A 103 -5.32 1.77 -4.21
C PRO A 103 -5.83 2.03 -5.62
N MET A 104 -4.91 1.96 -6.60
CA MET A 104 -5.26 1.95 -8.01
C MET A 104 -5.42 0.52 -8.54
N LEU A 105 -6.29 0.34 -9.52
CA LEU A 105 -6.48 -0.95 -10.21
C LEU A 105 -5.33 -1.22 -11.20
N SER A 106 -5.00 -0.19 -11.98
CA SER A 106 -3.78 -0.11 -12.79
C SER A 106 -3.41 1.35 -13.01
N GLY A 107 -2.17 1.63 -13.43
CA GLY A 107 -1.72 3.00 -13.69
C GLY A 107 -2.47 3.66 -14.86
N ILE A 108 -2.82 2.90 -15.89
CA ILE A 108 -3.56 3.41 -17.05
C ILE A 108 -4.97 3.81 -16.66
N GLN A 109 -5.65 3.03 -15.84
CA GLN A 109 -7.04 3.28 -15.47
C GLN A 109 -7.24 4.52 -14.58
N ILE A 110 -6.18 5.13 -14.07
CA ILE A 110 -6.30 6.43 -13.40
C ILE A 110 -6.76 7.50 -14.40
N TYR A 111 -6.26 7.43 -15.64
CA TYR A 111 -6.51 8.44 -16.67
C TYR A 111 -7.48 7.99 -17.74
N TYR A 112 -7.52 6.70 -18.06
CA TYR A 112 -8.29 6.13 -19.14
C TYR A 112 -9.02 4.87 -18.69
N ASP A 113 -10.31 4.79 -18.95
CA ASP A 113 -11.12 3.60 -18.66
C ASP A 113 -11.02 2.60 -19.84
N ILE A 114 -9.83 2.01 -20.02
CA ILE A 114 -9.51 1.10 -21.13
C ILE A 114 -9.03 -0.24 -20.56
N PRO A 115 -9.94 -1.18 -20.24
CA PRO A 115 -9.60 -2.41 -19.51
C PRO A 115 -8.54 -3.30 -20.18
N PHE A 116 -8.48 -3.35 -21.51
CA PHE A 116 -7.53 -4.21 -22.23
C PHE A 116 -6.08 -3.70 -22.17
N LEU A 117 -5.82 -2.48 -21.66
CA LEU A 117 -4.49 -1.93 -21.43
C LEU A 117 -4.03 -2.04 -19.96
N ASP A 118 -4.77 -2.71 -19.12
CA ASP A 118 -4.50 -2.80 -17.67
C ASP A 118 -3.14 -3.43 -17.32
N ASN A 119 -2.56 -4.20 -18.24
CA ASN A 119 -1.26 -4.86 -18.05
C ASN A 119 -0.06 -3.96 -18.37
N VAL A 120 -0.28 -2.80 -18.96
CA VAL A 120 0.81 -1.99 -19.53
C VAL A 120 1.54 -1.21 -18.45
N CYS A 121 0.86 -0.80 -17.37
CA CYS A 121 1.45 0.05 -16.33
C CYS A 121 0.82 -0.25 -14.97
N PHE A 122 1.65 -0.66 -14.01
CA PHE A 122 1.25 -0.94 -12.62
C PHE A 122 0.02 -1.86 -12.51
N PRO A 123 0.07 -3.11 -13.04
CA PRO A 123 -1.09 -4.00 -13.15
C PRO A 123 -1.48 -4.64 -11.79
N ASN A 124 -1.99 -3.83 -10.88
CA ASN A 124 -2.39 -4.27 -9.54
C ASN A 124 -3.55 -5.28 -9.58
N ASN A 125 -4.46 -5.14 -10.54
CA ASN A 125 -5.57 -6.06 -10.81
C ASN A 125 -5.12 -7.50 -11.14
N TYR A 126 -3.92 -7.66 -11.71
CA TYR A 126 -3.33 -8.98 -11.96
C TYR A 126 -2.53 -9.48 -10.75
N ARG A 127 -1.69 -8.62 -10.18
CA ARG A 127 -0.80 -8.99 -9.08
C ARG A 127 -1.54 -9.40 -7.81
N ILE A 128 -2.66 -8.72 -7.51
CA ILE A 128 -3.40 -8.98 -6.27
C ILE A 128 -4.05 -10.37 -6.23
N LYS A 129 -4.20 -11.04 -7.38
CA LYS A 129 -4.73 -12.40 -7.47
C LYS A 129 -3.87 -13.43 -6.74
N ASP A 130 -2.57 -13.16 -6.66
CA ASP A 130 -1.56 -14.05 -6.07
C ASP A 130 -1.21 -13.66 -4.63
N ALA A 131 -1.92 -12.68 -4.05
CA ALA A 131 -1.69 -12.24 -2.69
C ALA A 131 -1.87 -13.40 -1.68
N LYS A 132 -0.87 -13.60 -0.82
CA LYS A 132 -0.84 -14.71 0.14
C LYS A 132 -1.43 -14.38 1.50
N ASN A 133 -1.61 -13.11 1.79
CA ASN A 133 -1.93 -12.60 3.12
C ASN A 133 -3.25 -11.84 3.14
N LYS A 134 -3.82 -11.65 4.34
CA LYS A 134 -5.02 -10.82 4.50
C LYS A 134 -4.82 -9.42 3.93
N ILE A 135 -5.86 -8.87 3.30
CA ILE A 135 -5.83 -7.60 2.58
C ILE A 135 -6.86 -6.66 3.17
N ALA A 136 -6.40 -5.58 3.79
CA ALA A 136 -7.23 -4.47 4.25
C ALA A 136 -7.16 -3.33 3.24
N ILE A 137 -8.31 -2.72 2.92
CA ILE A 137 -8.39 -1.59 2.01
C ILE A 137 -9.08 -0.42 2.71
N ILE A 138 -8.51 0.77 2.56
CA ILE A 138 -9.06 2.03 3.06
C ILE A 138 -9.22 2.99 1.89
N HIS A 139 -10.40 3.60 1.70
CA HIS A 139 -10.62 4.54 0.61
C HIS A 139 -11.64 5.62 0.93
N GLY A 140 -11.42 6.81 0.37
CA GLY A 140 -12.32 7.95 0.50
C GLY A 140 -13.36 8.00 -0.61
N THR A 141 -14.65 8.21 -0.26
CA THR A 141 -15.76 8.23 -1.26
C THR A 141 -15.75 9.43 -2.19
N VAL A 142 -15.02 10.49 -1.83
CA VAL A 142 -14.90 11.72 -2.64
C VAL A 142 -13.46 11.92 -3.15
N ASP A 143 -12.69 10.83 -3.25
CA ASP A 143 -11.36 10.83 -3.87
C ASP A 143 -11.48 11.16 -5.36
N LYS A 144 -10.90 12.33 -5.75
CA LYS A 144 -10.92 12.82 -7.13
C LYS A 144 -9.69 12.42 -7.93
N LEU A 145 -8.66 11.88 -7.27
CA LEU A 145 -7.43 11.44 -7.93
C LEU A 145 -7.52 9.97 -8.33
N ILE A 146 -7.86 9.10 -7.37
CA ILE A 146 -8.11 7.69 -7.62
C ILE A 146 -9.56 7.42 -7.24
N ASN A 147 -10.42 7.25 -8.25
CA ASN A 147 -11.84 7.03 -8.03
C ASN A 147 -12.07 5.75 -7.22
N ILE A 148 -13.01 5.77 -6.28
CA ILE A 148 -13.35 4.63 -5.42
C ILE A 148 -13.73 3.35 -6.20
N ARG A 149 -14.12 3.47 -7.49
CA ARG A 149 -14.37 2.33 -8.37
C ARG A 149 -13.18 1.35 -8.42
N HIS A 150 -11.92 1.88 -8.38
CA HIS A 150 -10.72 1.05 -8.35
C HIS A 150 -10.72 0.10 -7.16
N THR A 151 -11.12 0.56 -5.99
CA THR A 151 -11.27 -0.28 -4.80
C THR A 151 -12.36 -1.32 -4.98
N TYR A 152 -13.52 -0.97 -5.52
CA TYR A 152 -14.59 -1.94 -5.72
C TYR A 152 -14.22 -3.05 -6.70
N GLU A 153 -13.50 -2.72 -7.77
CA GLU A 153 -13.00 -3.73 -8.72
C GLU A 153 -11.92 -4.61 -8.08
N LEU A 154 -10.97 -4.04 -7.31
CA LEU A 154 -10.00 -4.84 -6.56
C LEU A 154 -10.68 -5.78 -5.56
N ILE A 155 -11.72 -5.34 -4.86
CA ILE A 155 -12.50 -6.18 -3.94
C ILE A 155 -13.16 -7.35 -4.67
N LYS A 156 -13.73 -7.13 -5.86
CA LYS A 156 -14.28 -8.22 -6.68
C LYS A 156 -13.21 -9.25 -7.03
N ILE A 157 -12.03 -8.79 -7.46
CA ILE A 157 -10.90 -9.66 -7.79
C ILE A 157 -10.46 -10.47 -6.56
N ILE A 158 -10.27 -9.81 -5.41
CA ILE A 158 -9.88 -10.48 -4.15
C ILE A 158 -10.90 -11.56 -3.78
N LYS A 159 -12.20 -11.26 -3.84
CA LYS A 159 -13.25 -12.23 -3.50
C LYS A 159 -13.32 -13.42 -4.44
N ILE A 160 -12.89 -13.29 -5.70
CA ILE A 160 -12.87 -14.37 -6.68
C ILE A 160 -11.60 -15.22 -6.53
N TYR A 161 -10.43 -14.60 -6.44
CA TYR A 161 -9.13 -15.28 -6.55
C TYR A 161 -8.48 -15.63 -5.21
N CYS A 162 -8.73 -14.81 -4.17
CA CYS A 162 -8.17 -15.02 -2.82
C CYS A 162 -9.18 -14.69 -1.72
N PRO A 163 -10.36 -15.36 -1.69
CA PRO A 163 -11.47 -15.01 -0.79
C PRO A 163 -11.13 -15.08 0.70
N ASN A 164 -10.22 -15.98 1.09
CA ASN A 164 -9.77 -16.12 2.48
C ASN A 164 -8.91 -14.94 2.95
N ASN A 165 -8.38 -14.15 2.01
CA ASN A 165 -7.55 -12.99 2.30
C ASN A 165 -8.37 -11.69 2.39
N TYR A 166 -9.66 -11.75 2.06
CA TYR A 166 -10.53 -10.58 2.11
C TYR A 166 -10.76 -10.12 3.55
N TYR A 167 -10.46 -8.85 3.82
CA TYR A 167 -10.88 -8.16 5.03
C TYR A 167 -11.86 -7.03 4.67
N LYS A 168 -12.91 -6.81 5.49
CA LYS A 168 -13.94 -5.81 5.19
C LYS A 168 -13.30 -4.42 5.06
N PRO A 169 -13.47 -3.70 3.93
CA PRO A 169 -12.81 -2.42 3.70
C PRO A 169 -13.35 -1.31 4.60
N LEU A 170 -12.51 -0.33 4.90
CA LEU A 170 -12.92 0.94 5.51
C LEU A 170 -13.18 1.97 4.40
N ILE A 171 -14.45 2.29 4.19
CA ILE A 171 -14.88 3.32 3.23
C ILE A 171 -15.41 4.52 4.01
N VAL A 172 -14.81 5.69 3.79
CA VAL A 172 -15.12 6.92 4.56
C VAL A 172 -15.37 8.12 3.65
N LYS A 173 -16.07 9.12 4.14
CA LYS A 173 -16.26 10.38 3.42
C LYS A 173 -15.00 11.23 3.52
N ALA A 174 -14.08 11.03 2.58
CA ALA A 174 -12.81 11.73 2.48
C ALA A 174 -12.32 11.80 1.04
N GLY A 175 -11.43 12.74 0.74
CA GLY A 175 -10.65 12.81 -0.50
C GLY A 175 -9.36 11.98 -0.39
N HIS A 176 -8.50 12.13 -1.41
CA HIS A 176 -7.25 11.35 -1.53
C HIS A 176 -6.26 11.55 -0.38
N ASN A 177 -6.13 12.78 0.12
CA ASN A 177 -5.06 13.17 1.05
C ASN A 177 -5.53 13.44 2.49
N ASN A 178 -6.81 13.24 2.80
CA ASN A 178 -7.36 13.60 4.11
C ASN A 178 -8.17 12.48 4.79
N ILE A 179 -7.97 11.25 4.36
CA ILE A 179 -8.65 10.07 4.95
C ILE A 179 -8.33 9.99 6.44
N GLU A 180 -7.05 10.02 6.78
CA GLU A 180 -6.54 9.87 8.14
C GLU A 180 -6.96 11.03 9.03
N MET A 181 -6.83 12.25 8.52
CA MET A 181 -7.13 13.48 9.29
C MET A 181 -8.62 13.61 9.60
N ASN A 182 -9.48 13.33 8.61
CA ASN A 182 -10.93 13.47 8.77
C ASN A 182 -11.58 12.31 9.53
N ASN A 183 -10.88 11.20 9.67
CA ASN A 183 -11.42 9.96 10.22
C ASN A 183 -10.44 9.26 11.18
N THR A 184 -9.63 10.01 11.92
CA THR A 184 -8.50 9.51 12.72
C THR A 184 -8.86 8.27 13.55
N ASN A 185 -9.90 8.34 14.37
CA ASN A 185 -10.29 7.24 15.26
C ASN A 185 -10.74 6.00 14.47
N LEU A 186 -11.53 6.18 13.40
CA LEU A 186 -11.97 5.06 12.55
C LEU A 186 -10.77 4.41 11.84
N PHE A 187 -9.86 5.22 11.32
CA PHE A 187 -8.66 4.77 10.63
C PHE A 187 -7.76 3.95 11.55
N ILE A 188 -7.43 4.49 12.73
CA ILE A 188 -6.55 3.82 13.69
C ILE A 188 -7.20 2.55 14.24
N ASN A 189 -8.47 2.61 14.64
CA ASN A 189 -9.19 1.42 15.11
C ASN A 189 -9.25 0.32 14.04
N TYR A 190 -9.46 0.70 12.78
CA TYR A 190 -9.48 -0.25 11.67
C TYR A 190 -8.12 -0.94 11.49
N ILE A 191 -7.03 -0.17 11.50
CA ILE A 191 -5.68 -0.71 11.40
C ILE A 191 -5.37 -1.62 12.59
N ASN A 192 -5.63 -1.17 13.81
CA ASN A 192 -5.35 -1.97 15.01
C ASN A 192 -6.13 -3.27 15.04
N ASN A 193 -7.41 -3.26 14.62
CA ASN A 193 -8.21 -4.49 14.51
C ASN A 193 -7.71 -5.43 13.39
N PHE A 194 -7.13 -4.90 12.34
CA PHE A 194 -6.54 -5.70 11.26
C PHE A 194 -5.21 -6.32 11.69
N ILE A 195 -4.41 -5.56 12.40
CA ILE A 195 -3.10 -6.00 12.88
C ILE A 195 -3.26 -7.06 13.99
N GLY A 196 -4.22 -6.91 14.88
CA GLY A 196 -4.51 -7.86 15.98
C GLY A 196 -3.65 -7.67 17.17
#